data_42c279dbd07caf898f94ccca3794176f
#
_entry.id   42c279dbd07caf898f94ccca3794176f
#
_cell.length_a   1.000
_cell.length_b   1.000
_cell.length_c   1.000
_cell.angle_alpha   90.00
_cell.angle_beta   90.00
_cell.angle_gamma   90.00
#
_symmetry.space_group_name_H-M   'P 1'
#
loop_
_entity.id
_entity.type
_entity.pdbx_description
1 polymer ?
#
loop_
_entity_poly.entity_id
_entity_poly.type
_entity_poly.pdbx_seq_one_letter_code
_entity_poly.pdbx_strand_id
1 'polypeptide(L)'
;MQSHSGNEHTALNQRLTLLLMAKDQPDFLRRALKYYSQFPCTLIVVDASAQPDAEIAGTAGLHYLHSDALASASLGVRVAEGLKQVTTPFVVQAPVDSFLLPDALSAALSFLEANPTYGACQGYSLSYQAQVGQVDYFRRDRKTCEDYAADDAGERVLGFMSESLSLLSAVTRTELAQQWFTSVTDDTEPHWQEIGHMNYLVAAARLRILPIAYALHFTSGKQAELRHGAAIAAA
;
A
#
# COMPACT_ATOMS: atom_id res chain seq x y z
N MET A 1 -2.32 24.11 -26.84
CA MET A 1 -1.79 22.89 -26.22
C MET A 1 -2.55 22.63 -24.93
N GLN A 2 -3.78 22.16 -25.03
CA GLN A 2 -4.64 21.81 -23.88
C GLN A 2 -5.60 20.74 -24.38
N SER A 3 -5.33 19.45 -24.14
CA SER A 3 -6.33 18.38 -24.28
C SER A 3 -5.85 16.98 -23.92
N HIS A 4 -4.68 16.80 -23.27
CA HIS A 4 -4.20 15.45 -22.91
C HIS A 4 -4.50 15.04 -21.45
N SER A 5 -4.78 15.99 -20.53
CA SER A 5 -4.96 15.67 -19.11
C SER A 5 -6.29 14.99 -18.76
N GLY A 6 -7.36 15.28 -19.51
CA GLY A 6 -8.69 14.76 -19.18
C GLY A 6 -8.90 13.28 -19.48
N ASN A 7 -8.23 12.74 -20.50
CA ASN A 7 -8.41 11.35 -20.93
C ASN A 7 -7.55 10.34 -20.14
N GLU A 8 -6.38 10.76 -19.66
CA GLU A 8 -5.54 9.91 -18.79
C GLU A 8 -6.15 9.76 -17.39
N HIS A 9 -6.79 10.81 -16.86
CA HIS A 9 -7.44 10.76 -15.56
C HIS A 9 -8.65 9.82 -15.53
N THR A 10 -9.46 9.77 -16.58
CA THR A 10 -10.61 8.83 -16.67
C THR A 10 -10.14 7.37 -16.73
N ALA A 11 -8.99 7.10 -17.31
CA ALA A 11 -8.42 5.76 -17.43
C ALA A 11 -7.93 5.17 -16.08
N LEU A 12 -7.43 5.98 -15.16
CA LEU A 12 -6.93 5.52 -13.86
C LEU A 12 -8.04 4.98 -12.94
N ASN A 13 -9.23 5.60 -12.94
CA ASN A 13 -10.37 5.14 -12.14
C ASN A 13 -10.86 3.72 -12.51
N GLN A 14 -10.60 3.31 -13.75
CA GLN A 14 -10.96 1.97 -14.23
C GLN A 14 -9.83 0.96 -14.06
N ARG A 15 -8.63 1.38 -13.66
CA ARG A 15 -7.42 0.57 -13.67
C ARG A 15 -6.88 0.29 -12.29
N LEU A 16 -7.03 1.23 -11.35
CA LEU A 16 -6.45 1.15 -10.01
C LEU A 16 -7.50 1.43 -8.93
N THR A 17 -7.60 0.54 -7.97
CA THR A 17 -8.29 0.79 -6.70
C THR A 17 -7.28 1.03 -5.59
N LEU A 18 -7.50 2.08 -4.83
CA LEU A 18 -6.77 2.40 -3.62
C LEU A 18 -7.63 1.96 -2.43
N LEU A 19 -7.13 0.97 -1.68
CA LEU A 19 -7.80 0.39 -0.52
C LEU A 19 -7.23 1.02 0.76
N LEU A 20 -8.01 1.90 1.40
CA LEU A 20 -7.66 2.57 2.65
C LEU A 20 -8.09 1.70 3.84
N MET A 21 -7.11 1.35 4.69
CA MET A 21 -7.33 0.55 5.88
C MET A 21 -7.27 1.44 7.11
N ALA A 22 -8.41 1.61 7.81
CA ALA A 22 -8.54 2.45 9.00
C ALA A 22 -8.94 1.62 10.22
N LYS A 23 -8.46 2.02 11.41
CA LYS A 23 -8.93 1.53 12.70
C LYS A 23 -8.65 2.56 13.78
N ASP A 24 -9.69 3.11 14.40
CA ASP A 24 -9.61 4.05 15.54
C ASP A 24 -8.71 5.27 15.27
N GLN A 25 -8.66 5.74 14.00
CA GLN A 25 -7.82 6.84 13.54
C GLN A 25 -8.59 7.82 12.64
N PRO A 26 -9.68 8.45 13.12
CA PRO A 26 -10.56 9.26 12.27
C PRO A 26 -9.84 10.45 11.63
N ASP A 27 -8.94 11.13 12.34
CA ASP A 27 -8.22 12.29 11.81
C ASP A 27 -7.24 11.90 10.70
N PHE A 28 -6.56 10.76 10.84
CA PHE A 28 -5.71 10.22 9.78
C PHE A 28 -6.54 9.80 8.57
N LEU A 29 -7.70 9.18 8.78
CA LEU A 29 -8.59 8.79 7.70
C LEU A 29 -9.12 10.02 6.93
N ARG A 30 -9.59 11.06 7.62
CA ARG A 30 -10.03 12.33 6.98
C ARG A 30 -8.91 12.98 6.17
N ARG A 31 -7.70 13.00 6.74
CA ARG A 31 -6.51 13.52 6.04
C ARG A 31 -6.17 12.69 4.80
N ALA A 32 -6.20 11.37 4.90
CA ALA A 32 -5.94 10.47 3.79
C ALA A 32 -6.99 10.64 2.69
N LEU A 33 -8.27 10.70 3.03
CA LEU A 33 -9.35 10.94 2.07
C LEU A 33 -9.20 12.29 1.36
N LYS A 34 -8.90 13.37 2.08
CA LYS A 34 -8.63 14.68 1.50
C LYS A 34 -7.45 14.64 0.53
N TYR A 35 -6.40 13.88 0.84
CA TYR A 35 -5.25 13.72 -0.03
C TYR A 35 -5.60 12.90 -1.26
N TYR A 36 -6.18 11.71 -1.08
CA TYR A 36 -6.45 10.79 -2.18
C TYR A 36 -7.66 11.16 -3.03
N SER A 37 -8.58 12.03 -2.55
CA SER A 37 -9.66 12.56 -3.39
C SER A 37 -9.18 13.38 -4.60
N GLN A 38 -7.92 13.80 -4.59
CA GLN A 38 -7.29 14.49 -5.72
C GLN A 38 -6.75 13.52 -6.79
N PHE A 39 -6.79 12.22 -6.52
CA PHE A 39 -6.33 11.18 -7.42
C PHE A 39 -7.51 10.60 -8.19
N PRO A 40 -7.38 10.43 -9.49
CA PRO A 40 -8.44 9.85 -10.29
C PRO A 40 -8.45 8.31 -10.23
N CYS A 41 -8.42 7.73 -9.03
CA CYS A 41 -8.53 6.29 -8.81
C CYS A 41 -9.80 5.95 -8.02
N THR A 42 -10.24 4.70 -8.07
CA THR A 42 -11.32 4.22 -7.20
C THR A 42 -10.82 4.14 -5.75
N LEU A 43 -11.57 4.73 -4.82
CA LEU A 43 -11.28 4.67 -3.39
C LEU A 43 -12.25 3.73 -2.69
N ILE A 44 -11.70 2.79 -1.92
CA ILE A 44 -12.46 1.94 -1.01
C ILE A 44 -11.87 2.13 0.39
N VAL A 45 -12.73 2.42 1.37
CA VAL A 45 -12.36 2.51 2.78
C VAL A 45 -12.86 1.27 3.51
N VAL A 46 -11.98 0.59 4.23
CA VAL A 46 -12.33 -0.44 5.20
C VAL A 46 -12.03 0.11 6.58
N ASP A 47 -13.06 0.51 7.28
CA ASP A 47 -12.99 1.09 8.61
C ASP A 47 -13.37 0.03 9.66
N ALA A 48 -12.39 -0.32 10.47
CA ALA A 48 -12.51 -1.26 11.58
C ALA A 48 -12.57 -0.55 12.95
N SER A 49 -12.92 0.74 12.96
CA SER A 49 -13.13 1.49 14.20
C SER A 49 -14.35 0.97 14.97
N ALA A 50 -14.36 1.16 16.28
CA ALA A 50 -15.47 0.76 17.14
C ALA A 50 -16.80 1.46 16.77
N GLN A 51 -16.72 2.67 16.22
CA GLN A 51 -17.87 3.42 15.72
C GLN A 51 -17.55 3.97 14.32
N PRO A 52 -18.48 3.89 13.36
CA PRO A 52 -18.29 4.45 12.02
C PRO A 52 -18.25 5.98 12.09
N ASP A 53 -17.45 6.59 11.21
CA ASP A 53 -17.53 8.03 11.00
C ASP A 53 -18.70 8.35 10.04
N ALA A 54 -19.78 8.89 10.61
CA ALA A 54 -21.02 9.15 9.87
C ALA A 54 -20.82 10.17 8.72
N GLU A 55 -19.90 11.13 8.85
CA GLU A 55 -19.59 12.10 7.81
C GLU A 55 -18.90 11.41 6.63
N ILE A 56 -17.91 10.56 6.91
CA ILE A 56 -17.20 9.80 5.88
C ILE A 56 -18.14 8.80 5.21
N ALA A 57 -18.94 8.06 5.99
CA ALA A 57 -19.90 7.09 5.47
C ALA A 57 -20.94 7.73 4.54
N GLY A 58 -21.31 9.01 4.78
CA GLY A 58 -22.23 9.78 3.94
C GLY A 58 -21.60 10.41 2.70
N THR A 59 -20.28 10.25 2.46
CA THR A 59 -19.60 10.87 1.33
C THR A 59 -20.02 10.24 0.01
N ALA A 60 -20.62 11.03 -0.87
CA ALA A 60 -21.11 10.55 -2.16
C ALA A 60 -19.95 9.99 -3.02
N GLY A 61 -20.17 8.79 -3.59
CA GLY A 61 -19.20 8.13 -4.47
C GLY A 61 -18.04 7.44 -3.74
N LEU A 62 -18.00 7.46 -2.42
CA LEU A 62 -17.02 6.71 -1.62
C LEU A 62 -17.58 5.32 -1.29
N HIS A 63 -16.81 4.27 -1.57
CA HIS A 63 -17.09 2.93 -1.10
C HIS A 63 -16.58 2.79 0.33
N TYR A 64 -17.50 2.86 1.31
CA TYR A 64 -17.17 2.78 2.73
C TYR A 64 -17.72 1.49 3.34
N LEU A 65 -16.83 0.66 3.88
CA LEU A 65 -17.13 -0.62 4.52
C LEU A 65 -16.88 -0.49 6.02
N HIS A 66 -17.89 -0.72 6.82
CA HIS A 66 -17.83 -0.79 8.28
C HIS A 66 -18.81 -1.85 8.80
N SER A 67 -18.41 -2.63 9.78
CA SER A 67 -19.28 -3.55 10.54
C SER A 67 -18.62 -3.99 11.83
N ASP A 68 -19.39 -4.46 12.79
CA ASP A 68 -18.87 -5.02 14.05
C ASP A 68 -17.93 -6.21 13.81
N ALA A 69 -18.19 -7.01 12.77
CA ALA A 69 -17.32 -8.11 12.39
C ALA A 69 -15.94 -7.59 11.92
N LEU A 70 -15.88 -6.48 11.17
CA LEU A 70 -14.62 -5.88 10.74
C LEU A 70 -13.87 -5.26 11.92
N ALA A 71 -14.56 -4.69 12.91
CA ALA A 71 -13.93 -4.09 14.09
C ALA A 71 -13.12 -5.10 14.90
N SER A 72 -13.58 -6.36 14.97
CA SER A 72 -12.91 -7.46 15.69
C SER A 72 -11.93 -8.27 14.83
N ALA A 73 -12.04 -8.20 13.50
CA ALA A 73 -11.26 -9.00 12.58
C ALA A 73 -9.77 -8.61 12.51
N SER A 74 -8.91 -9.56 12.12
CA SER A 74 -7.50 -9.31 11.81
C SER A 74 -7.34 -8.41 10.59
N LEU A 75 -6.15 -7.82 10.42
CA LEU A 75 -5.86 -6.97 9.26
C LEU A 75 -6.09 -7.72 7.94
N GLY A 76 -5.62 -8.98 7.86
CA GLY A 76 -5.75 -9.79 6.64
C GLY A 76 -7.20 -10.04 6.25
N VAL A 77 -8.06 -10.37 7.22
CA VAL A 77 -9.50 -10.56 6.98
C VAL A 77 -10.16 -9.25 6.51
N ARG A 78 -9.79 -8.13 7.12
CA ARG A 78 -10.29 -6.81 6.69
C ARG A 78 -9.88 -6.46 5.26
N VAL A 79 -8.62 -6.75 4.91
CA VAL A 79 -8.13 -6.59 3.53
C VAL A 79 -8.90 -7.49 2.58
N ALA A 80 -9.14 -8.75 2.94
CA ALA A 80 -9.92 -9.68 2.13
C ALA A 80 -11.34 -9.15 1.85
N GLU A 81 -12.01 -8.59 2.87
CA GLU A 81 -13.34 -8.00 2.70
C GLU A 81 -13.32 -6.78 1.75
N GLY A 82 -12.32 -5.91 1.89
CA GLY A 82 -12.14 -4.80 0.96
C GLY A 82 -11.87 -5.26 -0.47
N LEU A 83 -11.05 -6.29 -0.65
CA LEU A 83 -10.70 -6.84 -1.96
C LEU A 83 -11.89 -7.47 -2.70
N LYS A 84 -12.94 -7.91 -2.01
CA LYS A 84 -14.19 -8.37 -2.64
C LYS A 84 -14.91 -7.26 -3.40
N GLN A 85 -14.68 -6.00 -3.06
CA GLN A 85 -15.27 -4.85 -3.71
C GLN A 85 -14.42 -4.29 -4.86
N VAL A 86 -13.19 -4.78 -5.01
CA VAL A 86 -12.26 -4.31 -6.05
C VAL A 86 -12.62 -4.93 -7.39
N THR A 87 -12.92 -4.10 -8.37
CA THR A 87 -13.25 -4.49 -9.74
C THR A 87 -12.19 -4.08 -10.76
N THR A 88 -11.21 -3.28 -10.35
CA THR A 88 -10.10 -2.85 -11.21
C THR A 88 -9.02 -3.93 -11.33
N PRO A 89 -8.24 -3.96 -12.42
CA PRO A 89 -7.19 -4.96 -12.61
C PRO A 89 -6.02 -4.84 -11.62
N PHE A 90 -5.85 -3.66 -11.01
CA PHE A 90 -4.80 -3.41 -10.04
C PHE A 90 -5.36 -2.81 -8.75
N VAL A 91 -4.72 -3.15 -7.64
CA VAL A 91 -5.05 -2.65 -6.31
C VAL A 91 -3.78 -2.23 -5.57
N VAL A 92 -3.90 -1.24 -4.70
CA VAL A 92 -2.87 -0.85 -3.75
C VAL A 92 -3.48 -0.63 -2.37
N GLN A 93 -2.87 -1.20 -1.34
CA GLN A 93 -3.26 -0.93 0.05
C GLN A 93 -2.54 0.34 0.52
N ALA A 94 -3.30 1.29 1.04
CA ALA A 94 -2.76 2.52 1.59
C ALA A 94 -3.11 2.63 3.08
N PRO A 95 -2.13 2.57 3.98
CA PRO A 95 -2.33 2.92 5.38
C PRO A 95 -2.74 4.38 5.50
N VAL A 96 -3.66 4.70 6.42
CA VAL A 96 -4.19 6.07 6.59
C VAL A 96 -3.16 7.06 7.13
N ASP A 97 -2.08 6.58 7.75
CA ASP A 97 -0.97 7.37 8.28
C ASP A 97 0.16 7.64 7.27
N SER A 98 0.03 7.10 6.06
CA SER A 98 1.05 7.16 5.01
C SER A 98 0.50 7.80 3.74
N PHE A 99 1.39 8.34 2.91
CA PHE A 99 1.04 8.94 1.63
C PHE A 99 1.76 8.21 0.50
N LEU A 100 0.99 7.68 -0.44
CA LEU A 100 1.52 7.16 -1.71
C LEU A 100 1.57 8.31 -2.72
N LEU A 101 2.70 8.44 -3.42
CA LEU A 101 2.91 9.55 -4.34
C LEU A 101 2.24 9.28 -5.71
N PRO A 102 1.47 10.23 -6.26
CA PRO A 102 0.68 10.04 -7.50
C PRO A 102 1.52 9.61 -8.69
N ASP A 103 2.62 10.31 -8.92
CA ASP A 103 3.50 10.04 -10.06
C ASP A 103 4.13 8.64 -9.94
N ALA A 104 4.44 8.21 -8.72
CA ALA A 104 4.99 6.91 -8.46
C ALA A 104 3.95 5.78 -8.64
N LEU A 105 2.70 6.00 -8.22
CA LEU A 105 1.59 5.08 -8.51
C LEU A 105 1.38 4.95 -10.01
N SER A 106 1.37 6.06 -10.74
CA SER A 106 1.23 6.08 -12.19
C SER A 106 2.37 5.35 -12.90
N ALA A 107 3.61 5.54 -12.43
CA ALA A 107 4.78 4.85 -12.97
C ALA A 107 4.74 3.34 -12.70
N ALA A 108 4.37 2.91 -11.48
CA ALA A 108 4.22 1.51 -11.12
C ALA A 108 3.12 0.82 -11.94
N LEU A 109 1.99 1.49 -12.12
CA LEU A 109 0.88 1.01 -12.92
C LEU A 109 1.29 0.84 -14.40
N SER A 110 1.90 1.88 -14.99
CA SER A 110 2.39 1.84 -16.37
C SER A 110 3.43 0.73 -16.59
N PHE A 111 4.30 0.51 -15.59
CA PHE A 111 5.26 -0.60 -15.64
C PHE A 111 4.54 -1.95 -15.67
N LEU A 112 3.57 -2.18 -14.79
CA LEU A 112 2.84 -3.47 -14.72
C LEU A 112 2.02 -3.75 -15.98
N GLU A 113 1.46 -2.73 -16.61
CA GLU A 113 0.74 -2.88 -17.86
C GLU A 113 1.64 -3.24 -19.04
N ALA A 114 2.83 -2.64 -19.10
CA ALA A 114 3.82 -2.96 -20.09
C ALA A 114 4.52 -4.32 -19.86
N ASN A 115 4.42 -4.88 -18.64
CA ASN A 115 5.14 -6.10 -18.24
C ASN A 115 4.18 -7.14 -17.61
N PRO A 116 3.43 -7.91 -18.41
CA PRO A 116 2.41 -8.83 -17.91
C PRO A 116 2.92 -9.93 -16.96
N THR A 117 4.19 -10.28 -17.01
CA THR A 117 4.81 -11.30 -16.13
C THR A 117 5.12 -10.78 -14.72
N TYR A 118 5.02 -9.48 -14.49
CA TYR A 118 5.19 -8.87 -13.17
C TYR A 118 3.85 -8.79 -12.44
N GLY A 119 3.84 -9.25 -11.19
CA GLY A 119 2.65 -9.26 -10.32
C GLY A 119 2.52 -8.03 -9.46
N ALA A 120 3.64 -7.41 -9.08
CA ALA A 120 3.65 -6.23 -8.23
C ALA A 120 4.80 -5.28 -8.60
N CYS A 121 4.58 -3.98 -8.32
CA CYS A 121 5.54 -2.92 -8.54
C CYS A 121 5.37 -1.80 -7.52
N GLN A 122 6.47 -1.28 -7.00
CA GLN A 122 6.50 -0.08 -6.16
C GLN A 122 7.83 0.67 -6.38
N GLY A 123 8.01 1.80 -5.74
CA GLY A 123 9.31 2.45 -5.58
C GLY A 123 9.81 2.31 -4.14
N TYR A 124 10.79 3.14 -3.76
CA TYR A 124 11.32 3.15 -2.38
C TYR A 124 10.52 4.09 -1.47
N SER A 125 10.55 3.77 -0.18
CA SER A 125 9.82 4.53 0.84
C SER A 125 10.73 5.49 1.59
N LEU A 126 10.18 6.64 1.96
CA LEU A 126 10.76 7.60 2.87
C LEU A 126 9.95 7.64 4.17
N SER A 127 10.61 7.84 5.29
CA SER A 127 9.97 8.27 6.53
C SER A 127 10.01 9.79 6.61
N TYR A 128 8.98 10.41 7.19
CA TYR A 128 9.02 11.83 7.50
C TYR A 128 8.63 12.09 8.95
N GLN A 129 9.22 13.14 9.51
CA GLN A 129 8.91 13.68 10.82
C GLN A 129 8.58 15.15 10.67
N ALA A 130 7.40 15.54 11.14
CA ALA A 130 6.96 16.93 11.11
C ALA A 130 7.18 17.58 12.48
N GLN A 131 7.82 18.75 12.48
CA GLN A 131 7.97 19.65 13.62
C GLN A 131 7.43 21.03 13.24
N VAL A 132 7.33 21.91 14.21
CA VAL A 132 6.86 23.28 13.92
C VAL A 132 7.83 23.98 12.96
N GLY A 133 7.35 24.26 11.75
CA GLY A 133 8.12 24.97 10.71
C GLY A 133 9.13 24.12 9.94
N GLN A 134 9.23 22.82 10.20
CA GLN A 134 10.21 21.94 9.55
C GLN A 134 9.65 20.54 9.31
N VAL A 135 10.03 19.93 8.18
CA VAL A 135 9.77 18.52 7.89
C VAL A 135 11.09 17.87 7.51
N ASP A 136 11.47 16.85 8.26
CA ASP A 136 12.67 16.05 7.99
C ASP A 136 12.27 14.76 7.29
N TYR A 137 13.07 14.36 6.29
CA TYR A 137 12.87 13.15 5.52
C TYR A 137 14.04 12.19 5.71
N PHE A 138 13.73 10.91 5.89
CA PHE A 138 14.72 9.85 6.07
C PHE A 138 14.44 8.72 5.09
N ARG A 139 15.48 8.17 4.47
CA ARG A 139 15.35 6.99 3.65
C ARG A 139 14.98 5.79 4.53
N ARG A 140 13.90 5.11 4.21
CA ARG A 140 13.43 3.93 4.93
C ARG A 140 14.03 2.65 4.38
N ASP A 141 14.06 2.50 3.07
CA ASP A 141 14.50 1.30 2.40
C ASP A 141 16.01 1.34 2.11
N ARG A 142 16.70 0.21 2.27
CA ARG A 142 18.13 0.09 1.96
C ARG A 142 18.36 0.18 0.45
N LYS A 143 17.55 -0.53 -0.34
CA LYS A 143 17.60 -0.49 -1.79
C LYS A 143 16.55 0.47 -2.35
N THR A 144 16.93 1.20 -3.36
CA THR A 144 16.07 2.15 -4.07
C THR A 144 15.70 1.68 -5.46
N CYS A 145 16.27 0.58 -5.91
CA CYS A 145 15.97 -0.06 -7.18
C CYS A 145 16.31 -1.55 -7.09
N GLU A 146 15.40 -2.42 -7.48
CA GLU A 146 15.64 -3.87 -7.53
C GLU A 146 14.70 -4.54 -8.55
N ASP A 147 15.12 -5.67 -9.08
CA ASP A 147 14.35 -6.46 -10.03
C ASP A 147 14.39 -7.94 -9.65
N TYR A 148 13.31 -8.45 -9.08
CA TYR A 148 13.15 -9.87 -8.77
C TYR A 148 12.49 -10.57 -9.96
N ALA A 149 13.27 -10.73 -11.04
CA ALA A 149 12.82 -11.17 -12.36
C ALA A 149 13.26 -12.57 -12.76
N ALA A 150 13.98 -13.31 -11.90
CA ALA A 150 14.40 -14.68 -12.18
C ALA A 150 13.18 -15.54 -12.56
N ASP A 151 13.39 -16.50 -13.49
CA ASP A 151 12.32 -17.43 -13.90
C ASP A 151 11.97 -18.39 -12.78
N ASP A 152 12.96 -18.87 -12.04
CA ASP A 152 12.76 -19.72 -10.87
C ASP A 152 12.21 -18.94 -9.68
N ALA A 153 11.11 -19.43 -9.09
CA ALA A 153 10.47 -18.81 -7.94
C ALA A 153 11.35 -18.87 -6.68
N GLY A 154 12.13 -19.93 -6.50
CA GLY A 154 13.05 -20.07 -5.36
C GLY A 154 14.16 -19.03 -5.42
N GLU A 155 14.72 -18.77 -6.59
CA GLU A 155 15.73 -17.72 -6.79
C GLU A 155 15.16 -16.34 -6.45
N ARG A 156 13.92 -16.04 -6.86
CA ARG A 156 13.27 -14.76 -6.51
C ARG A 156 13.08 -14.64 -4.99
N VAL A 157 12.57 -15.68 -4.33
CA VAL A 157 12.35 -15.68 -2.89
C VAL A 157 13.67 -15.53 -2.14
N LEU A 158 14.71 -16.27 -2.50
CA LEU A 158 16.04 -16.16 -1.87
C LEU A 158 16.64 -14.77 -2.04
N GLY A 159 16.53 -14.19 -3.24
CA GLY A 159 16.96 -12.82 -3.48
C GLY A 159 16.20 -11.79 -2.65
N PHE A 160 14.90 -12.00 -2.45
CA PHE A 160 14.05 -11.11 -1.67
C PHE A 160 14.25 -11.24 -0.16
N MET A 161 14.46 -12.46 0.36
CA MET A 161 14.63 -12.70 1.80
C MET A 161 15.86 -11.99 2.41
N SER A 162 16.84 -11.61 1.61
CA SER A 162 17.98 -10.79 2.07
C SER A 162 17.60 -9.34 2.37
N GLU A 163 16.39 -8.92 1.98
CA GLU A 163 15.90 -7.55 2.08
C GLU A 163 14.75 -7.45 3.09
N SER A 164 14.73 -6.38 3.86
CA SER A 164 13.62 -6.08 4.79
C SER A 164 12.66 -5.07 4.15
N LEU A 165 12.14 -5.39 2.96
CA LEU A 165 11.27 -4.50 2.19
C LEU A 165 9.81 -4.90 2.40
N SER A 166 8.96 -3.96 2.85
CA SER A 166 7.52 -4.18 2.90
C SER A 166 6.90 -4.00 1.51
N LEU A 167 6.04 -4.94 1.13
CA LEU A 167 5.28 -4.93 -0.13
C LEU A 167 3.79 -4.66 0.08
N LEU A 168 3.37 -4.35 1.30
CA LEU A 168 1.95 -4.13 1.61
C LEU A 168 1.33 -3.02 0.76
N SER A 169 2.10 -1.98 0.45
CA SER A 169 1.63 -0.85 -0.37
C SER A 169 2.11 -0.92 -1.82
N ALA A 170 2.56 -2.06 -2.32
CA ALA A 170 2.88 -2.22 -3.73
C ALA A 170 1.61 -2.20 -4.59
N VAL A 171 1.66 -1.56 -5.76
CA VAL A 171 0.64 -1.78 -6.78
C VAL A 171 0.71 -3.24 -7.20
N THR A 172 -0.37 -3.97 -7.01
CA THR A 172 -0.43 -5.42 -7.20
C THR A 172 -1.57 -5.77 -8.16
N ARG A 173 -1.41 -6.82 -8.97
CA ARG A 173 -2.54 -7.38 -9.73
C ARG A 173 -3.61 -7.85 -8.76
N THR A 174 -4.83 -7.40 -8.96
CA THR A 174 -5.95 -7.63 -8.04
C THR A 174 -6.18 -9.11 -7.78
N GLU A 175 -6.08 -9.97 -8.79
CA GLU A 175 -6.24 -11.41 -8.64
C GLU A 175 -5.19 -12.06 -7.73
N LEU A 176 -3.92 -11.59 -7.77
CA LEU A 176 -2.88 -12.09 -6.85
C LEU A 176 -3.16 -11.67 -5.41
N ALA A 177 -3.56 -10.42 -5.19
CA ALA A 177 -3.95 -9.97 -3.86
C ALA A 177 -5.16 -10.77 -3.33
N GLN A 178 -6.19 -10.97 -4.16
CA GLN A 178 -7.36 -11.76 -3.80
C GLN A 178 -7.00 -13.20 -3.47
N GLN A 179 -6.16 -13.86 -4.27
CA GLN A 179 -5.72 -15.25 -4.02
C GLN A 179 -5.03 -15.39 -2.67
N TRP A 180 -4.14 -14.47 -2.30
CA TRP A 180 -3.48 -14.50 -1.00
C TRP A 180 -4.47 -14.28 0.14
N PHE A 181 -5.17 -13.14 0.12
CA PHE A 181 -6.00 -12.73 1.26
C PHE A 181 -7.23 -13.60 1.48
N THR A 182 -7.72 -14.34 0.48
CA THR A 182 -8.76 -15.36 0.68
C THR A 182 -8.27 -16.58 1.46
N SER A 183 -6.97 -16.83 1.53
CA SER A 183 -6.38 -17.93 2.30
C SER A 183 -6.00 -17.53 3.74
N VAL A 184 -6.02 -16.24 4.06
CA VAL A 184 -5.69 -15.73 5.40
C VAL A 184 -6.84 -15.97 6.36
N THR A 185 -6.53 -16.54 7.52
CA THR A 185 -7.49 -16.78 8.61
C THR A 185 -7.31 -15.78 9.73
N ASP A 186 -8.34 -15.61 10.56
CA ASP A 186 -8.36 -14.58 11.62
C ASP A 186 -7.43 -14.90 12.79
N ASP A 187 -7.04 -16.15 12.94
CA ASP A 187 -6.10 -16.65 13.96
C ASP A 187 -4.62 -16.46 13.58
N THR A 188 -4.34 -16.05 12.34
CA THR A 188 -2.95 -15.81 11.91
C THR A 188 -2.46 -14.46 12.46
N GLU A 189 -1.34 -14.49 13.18
CA GLU A 189 -0.74 -13.27 13.71
C GLU A 189 -0.37 -12.27 12.59
N PRO A 190 -0.63 -10.94 12.77
CA PRO A 190 -0.42 -9.93 11.72
C PRO A 190 0.97 -9.92 11.09
N HIS A 191 2.02 -10.14 11.89
CA HIS A 191 3.39 -10.19 11.39
C HIS A 191 3.62 -11.35 10.40
N TRP A 192 3.05 -12.52 10.67
CA TRP A 192 3.13 -13.66 9.76
C TRP A 192 2.27 -13.48 8.52
N GLN A 193 1.16 -12.75 8.63
CA GLN A 193 0.36 -12.37 7.45
C GLN A 193 1.16 -11.47 6.51
N GLU A 194 1.91 -10.50 7.05
CA GLU A 194 2.75 -9.61 6.24
C GLU A 194 3.90 -10.37 5.56
N ILE A 195 4.66 -11.15 6.32
CA ILE A 195 5.78 -11.96 5.79
C ILE A 195 5.27 -12.94 4.72
N GLY A 196 4.16 -13.62 5.00
CA GLY A 196 3.56 -14.56 4.06
C GLY A 196 3.12 -13.88 2.76
N HIS A 197 2.47 -12.70 2.85
CA HIS A 197 2.07 -11.92 1.69
C HIS A 197 3.26 -11.54 0.81
N MET A 198 4.32 -11.02 1.41
CA MET A 198 5.53 -10.64 0.67
C MET A 198 6.16 -11.82 -0.06
N ASN A 199 6.36 -12.94 0.64
CA ASN A 199 6.93 -14.16 0.05
C ASN A 199 6.00 -14.75 -1.03
N TYR A 200 4.69 -14.73 -0.80
CA TYR A 200 3.73 -15.18 -1.79
C TYR A 200 3.82 -14.35 -3.09
N LEU A 201 3.85 -13.03 -3.01
CA LEU A 201 3.93 -12.17 -4.19
C LEU A 201 5.19 -12.45 -5.01
N VAL A 202 6.34 -12.57 -4.34
CA VAL A 202 7.63 -12.83 -5.01
C VAL A 202 7.69 -14.26 -5.59
N ALA A 203 7.08 -15.23 -4.91
CA ALA A 203 6.99 -16.60 -5.42
C ALA A 203 6.03 -16.71 -6.61
N ALA A 204 4.87 -16.06 -6.53
CA ALA A 204 3.82 -16.18 -7.54
C ALA A 204 4.14 -15.43 -8.85
N ALA A 205 4.88 -14.31 -8.77
CA ALA A 205 5.18 -13.48 -9.95
C ALA A 205 6.49 -12.71 -9.77
N ARG A 206 6.99 -12.13 -10.85
CA ARG A 206 8.12 -11.19 -10.82
C ARG A 206 7.70 -9.89 -10.12
N LEU A 207 8.65 -9.21 -9.49
CA LEU A 207 8.42 -7.99 -8.75
C LEU A 207 9.48 -6.94 -9.12
N ARG A 208 9.05 -5.67 -9.23
CA ARG A 208 9.93 -4.55 -9.55
C ARG A 208 9.90 -3.48 -8.47
N ILE A 209 11.08 -3.01 -8.07
CA ILE A 209 11.27 -1.78 -7.30
C ILE A 209 11.85 -0.73 -8.24
N LEU A 210 11.07 0.32 -8.49
CA LEU A 210 11.47 1.45 -9.34
C LEU A 210 12.37 2.44 -8.56
N PRO A 211 13.32 3.12 -9.22
CA PRO A 211 14.22 4.08 -8.60
C PRO A 211 13.55 5.45 -8.32
N ILE A 212 12.34 5.42 -7.79
CA ILE A 212 11.54 6.62 -7.48
C ILE A 212 11.04 6.61 -6.05
N ALA A 213 10.91 7.77 -5.42
CA ALA A 213 10.22 7.89 -4.16
C ALA A 213 8.74 7.53 -4.35
N TYR A 214 8.24 6.61 -3.54
CA TYR A 214 6.93 5.98 -3.73
C TYR A 214 5.97 6.28 -2.58
N ALA A 215 6.45 6.15 -1.36
CA ALA A 215 5.63 6.31 -0.17
C ALA A 215 6.31 7.18 0.89
N LEU A 216 5.50 7.98 1.59
CA LEU A 216 5.92 8.79 2.73
C LEU A 216 5.23 8.25 3.99
N HIS A 217 6.01 7.69 4.92
CA HIS A 217 5.50 7.16 6.18
C HIS A 217 5.74 8.12 7.32
N PHE A 218 4.68 8.45 8.07
CA PHE A 218 4.82 9.24 9.28
C PHE A 218 5.61 8.47 10.34
N THR A 219 6.58 9.13 10.98
CA THR A 219 7.36 8.57 12.07
C THR A 219 7.27 9.50 13.27
N SER A 220 6.74 8.99 14.40
CA SER A 220 6.76 9.75 15.65
C SER A 220 8.21 9.88 16.16
N GLY A 221 8.51 10.94 16.92
CA GLY A 221 9.87 11.20 17.44
C GLY A 221 10.46 10.00 18.19
N LYS A 222 9.66 9.29 19.01
CA LYS A 222 10.10 8.06 19.70
C LYS A 222 10.54 6.93 18.77
N GLN A 223 9.89 6.76 17.61
CA GLN A 223 10.28 5.74 16.63
C GLN A 223 11.54 6.13 15.85
N ALA A 224 11.80 7.43 15.65
CA ALA A 224 13.00 7.92 15.02
C ALA A 224 14.23 7.67 15.92
N GLU A 225 14.12 7.90 17.22
CA GLU A 225 15.20 7.65 18.20
C GLU A 225 15.60 6.16 18.27
N LEU A 226 14.61 5.25 18.26
CA LEU A 226 14.88 3.81 18.28
C LEU A 226 15.60 3.33 17.02
N ARG A 227 15.30 3.90 15.85
CA ARG A 227 15.96 3.55 14.59
C ARG A 227 17.39 4.12 14.49
N HIS A 228 17.62 5.33 15.01
CA HIS A 228 18.96 5.91 15.10
C HIS A 228 19.85 5.11 16.06
N GLY A 229 19.32 4.72 17.22
CA GLY A 229 20.03 3.89 18.19
C GLY A 229 20.44 2.52 17.62
N ALA A 230 19.56 1.87 16.85
CA ALA A 230 19.86 0.60 16.19
C ALA A 230 20.91 0.73 15.07
N ALA A 231 20.90 1.84 14.31
CA ALA A 231 21.91 2.09 13.28
C ALA A 231 23.30 2.38 13.85
N ILE A 232 23.39 3.03 15.00
CA ILE A 232 24.67 3.30 15.71
C ILE A 232 25.22 2.04 16.36
N ALA A 233 24.36 1.13 16.83
CA ALA A 233 24.78 -0.13 17.45
C ALA A 233 25.24 -1.19 16.43
N ALA A 234 24.96 -1.00 15.13
CA ALA A 234 25.32 -1.90 14.02
C ALA A 234 26.52 -1.40 13.18
N ALA A 235 27.11 -0.25 13.51
CA ALA A 235 28.32 0.32 12.89
C ALA A 235 29.53 0.14 13.80
#